data_d82b1e7b8943d470b25d1472c2faa1c0
#
_entry.id   d82b1e7b8943d470b25d1472c2faa1c0
#
_cell.length_a   1.000
_cell.length_b   1.000
_cell.length_c   1.000
_cell.angle_alpha   90.00
_cell.angle_beta   90.00
_cell.angle_gamma   90.00
#
_symmetry.space_group_name_H-M   'P 1'
#
loop_
_entity.id
_entity.type
_entity.pdbx_description
1 polymer ?
#
loop_
_entity_poly.entity_id
_entity_poly.type
_entity_poly.pdbx_seq_one_letter_code
_entity_poly.pdbx_strand_id
1 'polypeptide(L)'
;SDVYKRQVAACVAAAAVGPENVLGIAMPSRYSSQHSIDDAKYTAQALGIEFKIESIDGMHSNLESQIGEMLTAGSSVASENIQSRLRGIIVMAHANAQGRMAIATGNKSELAQGYCTLYGDMAGGYTPLGDLYKMQVYALADVFNKRALDFGLKAPISKSTLTKPCLLYTSDAADDP
;
A
#
# COMPACT_ATOMS: atom_id res chain seq x y z
N SER A 1 2.41 4.44 -7.54
CA SER A 1 2.40 3.64 -6.31
C SER A 1 1.77 2.29 -6.60
N ASP A 2 2.50 1.24 -6.30
CA ASP A 2 2.15 -0.12 -6.67
C ASP A 2 1.00 -0.64 -5.81
N VAL A 3 -0.23 -0.53 -6.32
CA VAL A 3 -1.45 -0.98 -5.62
C VAL A 3 -1.38 -2.47 -5.32
N TYR A 4 -0.82 -3.30 -6.22
CA TYR A 4 -0.75 -4.75 -6.07
C TYR A 4 0.00 -5.22 -4.82
N LYS A 5 1.11 -4.58 -4.42
CA LYS A 5 1.85 -5.02 -3.22
C LYS A 5 1.07 -4.83 -1.93
N ARG A 6 0.26 -3.77 -1.83
CA ARG A 6 -0.64 -3.59 -0.69
C ARG A 6 -1.71 -4.67 -0.63
N GLN A 7 -2.23 -5.07 -1.79
CA GLN A 7 -3.19 -6.18 -1.89
C GLN A 7 -2.53 -7.52 -1.53
N VAL A 8 -1.30 -7.77 -2.01
CA VAL A 8 -0.55 -8.99 -1.64
C VAL A 8 -0.25 -9.00 -0.14
N ALA A 9 0.15 -7.87 0.46
CA ALA A 9 0.37 -7.79 1.90
C ALA A 9 -0.92 -8.09 2.69
N ALA A 10 -2.09 -7.61 2.22
CA ALA A 10 -3.38 -7.95 2.81
C ALA A 10 -3.70 -9.45 2.69
N CYS A 11 -3.39 -10.08 1.54
CA CYS A 11 -3.54 -11.53 1.35
C CYS A 11 -2.66 -12.32 2.32
N VAL A 12 -1.39 -11.91 2.49
CA VAL A 12 -0.45 -12.55 3.44
C VAL A 12 -0.98 -12.42 4.87
N ALA A 13 -1.41 -11.21 5.26
CA ALA A 13 -1.95 -10.97 6.59
C ALA A 13 -3.20 -11.81 6.85
N ALA A 14 -4.18 -11.80 5.94
CA ALA A 14 -5.41 -12.58 6.08
C ALA A 14 -5.13 -14.09 6.15
N ALA A 15 -4.16 -14.59 5.39
CA ALA A 15 -3.75 -15.99 5.44
C ALA A 15 -3.04 -16.38 6.74
N ALA A 16 -2.31 -15.43 7.35
CA ALA A 16 -1.52 -15.68 8.55
C ALA A 16 -2.35 -15.62 9.85
N VAL A 17 -3.25 -14.64 9.97
CA VAL A 17 -3.95 -14.36 11.24
C VAL A 17 -5.47 -14.48 11.16
N GLY A 18 -6.01 -14.82 10.00
CA GLY A 18 -7.45 -14.83 9.72
C GLY A 18 -7.97 -13.47 9.25
N PRO A 19 -8.93 -13.45 8.30
CA PRO A 19 -9.47 -12.22 7.74
C PRO A 19 -10.16 -11.33 8.78
N GLU A 20 -10.77 -11.92 9.80
CA GLU A 20 -11.45 -11.21 10.90
C GLU A 20 -10.51 -10.35 11.74
N ASN A 21 -9.21 -10.63 11.69
CA ASN A 21 -8.18 -9.91 12.45
C ASN A 21 -7.46 -8.85 11.60
N VAL A 22 -7.84 -8.68 10.34
CA VAL A 22 -7.20 -7.75 9.42
C VAL A 22 -8.10 -6.54 9.13
N LEU A 23 -7.51 -5.35 9.24
CA LEU A 23 -8.13 -4.08 8.84
C LEU A 23 -7.36 -3.48 7.67
N GLY A 24 -8.02 -3.32 6.52
CA GLY A 24 -7.54 -2.55 5.39
C GLY A 24 -8.01 -1.09 5.48
N ILE A 25 -7.09 -0.14 5.27
CA ILE A 25 -7.42 1.28 5.28
C ILE A 25 -6.98 1.89 3.94
N ALA A 26 -7.92 2.35 3.14
CA ALA A 26 -7.63 3.18 1.97
C ALA A 26 -7.54 4.64 2.41
N MET A 27 -6.45 5.29 2.06
CA MET A 27 -6.17 6.67 2.47
C MET A 27 -5.97 7.55 1.22
N PRO A 28 -7.07 7.84 0.48
CA PRO A 28 -6.98 8.64 -0.73
C PRO A 28 -6.60 10.08 -0.45
N SER A 29 -5.91 10.69 -1.43
CA SER A 29 -5.73 12.12 -1.56
C SER A 29 -6.47 12.60 -2.81
N ARG A 30 -6.54 13.93 -3.02
CA ARG A 30 -7.08 14.53 -4.26
C ARG A 30 -6.41 14.02 -5.55
N TYR A 31 -5.21 13.48 -5.43
CA TYR A 31 -4.46 12.92 -6.55
C TYR A 31 -4.69 11.41 -6.74
N SER A 32 -5.46 10.78 -5.86
CA SER A 32 -5.71 9.34 -5.92
C SER A 32 -6.76 9.03 -6.98
N SER A 33 -6.50 8.02 -7.83
CA SER A 33 -7.50 7.58 -8.80
C SER A 33 -8.63 6.79 -8.12
N GLN A 34 -9.86 6.95 -8.62
CA GLN A 34 -11.00 6.16 -8.15
C GLN A 34 -10.72 4.65 -8.27
N HIS A 35 -10.07 4.21 -9.35
CA HIS A 35 -9.70 2.81 -9.56
C HIS A 35 -8.86 2.23 -8.41
N SER A 36 -7.98 3.03 -7.78
CA SER A 36 -7.17 2.53 -6.65
C SER A 36 -8.01 2.24 -5.42
N ILE A 37 -9.08 3.00 -5.21
CA ILE A 37 -10.04 2.80 -4.11
C ILE A 37 -10.90 1.57 -4.41
N ASP A 38 -11.39 1.45 -5.64
CA ASP A 38 -12.24 0.34 -6.08
C ASP A 38 -11.46 -1.00 -6.02
N ASP A 39 -10.21 -1.02 -6.47
CA ASP A 39 -9.32 -2.18 -6.39
C ASP A 39 -9.07 -2.59 -4.91
N ALA A 40 -8.84 -1.63 -4.02
CA ALA A 40 -8.65 -1.91 -2.59
C ALA A 40 -9.92 -2.48 -1.95
N LYS A 41 -11.09 -1.89 -2.27
CA LYS A 41 -12.39 -2.37 -1.82
C LYS A 41 -12.68 -3.78 -2.34
N TYR A 42 -12.38 -4.03 -3.62
CA TYR A 42 -12.54 -5.35 -4.23
C TYR A 42 -11.74 -6.41 -3.48
N THR A 43 -10.45 -6.14 -3.21
CA THR A 43 -9.58 -7.06 -2.47
C THR A 43 -10.10 -7.32 -1.06
N ALA A 44 -10.49 -6.27 -0.35
CA ALA A 44 -11.03 -6.41 1.00
C ALA A 44 -12.29 -7.28 1.04
N GLN A 45 -13.20 -7.11 0.08
CA GLN A 45 -14.41 -7.93 -0.06
C GLN A 45 -14.07 -9.39 -0.41
N ALA A 46 -13.12 -9.61 -1.33
CA ALA A 46 -12.72 -10.96 -1.73
C ALA A 46 -12.04 -11.74 -0.60
N LEU A 47 -11.31 -11.05 0.27
CA LEU A 47 -10.65 -11.61 1.44
C LEU A 47 -11.58 -11.72 2.67
N GLY A 48 -12.69 -10.99 2.71
CA GLY A 48 -13.58 -10.91 3.88
C GLY A 48 -12.99 -10.11 5.05
N ILE A 49 -12.09 -9.16 4.79
CA ILE A 49 -11.46 -8.31 5.81
C ILE A 49 -12.28 -7.04 6.08
N GLU A 50 -12.14 -6.48 7.29
CA GLU A 50 -12.65 -5.13 7.60
C GLU A 50 -11.98 -4.09 6.69
N PHE A 51 -12.75 -3.11 6.19
CA PHE A 51 -12.23 -2.10 5.28
C PHE A 51 -12.77 -0.70 5.62
N LYS A 52 -11.88 0.28 5.68
CA LYS A 52 -12.19 1.70 5.90
C LYS A 52 -11.60 2.57 4.82
N ILE A 53 -12.23 3.72 4.61
CA ILE A 53 -11.73 4.77 3.72
C ILE A 53 -11.56 6.03 4.56
N GLU A 54 -10.33 6.52 4.67
CA GLU A 54 -9.98 7.71 5.44
C GLU A 54 -9.14 8.65 4.58
N SER A 55 -9.75 9.72 4.06
CA SER A 55 -9.05 10.69 3.22
C SER A 55 -8.00 11.47 4.00
N ILE A 56 -6.85 11.68 3.39
CA ILE A 56 -5.79 12.55 3.94
C ILE A 56 -5.96 14.03 3.53
N ASP A 57 -6.95 14.37 2.67
CA ASP A 57 -7.05 15.69 2.06
C ASP A 57 -7.17 16.83 3.06
N GLY A 58 -7.99 16.65 4.10
CA GLY A 58 -8.15 17.69 5.13
C GLY A 58 -6.85 18.00 5.87
N MET A 59 -6.11 16.96 6.27
CA MET A 59 -4.81 17.12 6.93
C MET A 59 -3.77 17.70 5.98
N HIS A 60 -3.75 17.24 4.74
CA HIS A 60 -2.82 17.72 3.71
C HIS A 60 -3.05 19.21 3.41
N SER A 61 -4.31 19.63 3.20
CA SER A 61 -4.66 21.03 2.95
C SER A 61 -4.30 21.95 4.13
N ASN A 62 -4.56 21.50 5.36
CA ASN A 62 -4.19 22.26 6.54
C ASN A 62 -2.68 22.43 6.67
N LEU A 63 -1.92 21.37 6.41
CA LEU A 63 -0.47 21.45 6.44
C LEU A 63 0.08 22.34 5.33
N GLU A 64 -0.43 22.20 4.11
CA GLU A 64 -0.07 23.08 2.98
C GLU A 64 -0.34 24.57 3.29
N SER A 65 -1.44 24.90 3.98
CA SER A 65 -1.74 26.28 4.36
C SER A 65 -0.74 26.86 5.37
N GLN A 66 -0.08 26.03 6.15
CA GLN A 66 0.90 26.46 7.17
C GLN A 66 2.33 26.56 6.63
N ILE A 67 2.73 25.66 5.74
CA ILE A 67 4.11 25.55 5.25
C ILE A 67 4.21 25.64 3.72
N GLY A 68 3.17 26.12 3.04
CA GLY A 68 3.06 26.11 1.58
C GLY A 68 4.18 26.86 0.85
N GLU A 69 4.65 27.98 1.40
CA GLU A 69 5.79 28.72 0.84
C GLU A 69 7.06 27.86 0.76
N MET A 70 7.31 27.03 1.79
CA MET A 70 8.44 26.09 1.83
C MET A 70 8.26 24.97 0.78
N LEU A 71 7.04 24.52 0.56
CA LEU A 71 6.74 23.44 -0.41
C LEU A 71 6.85 23.90 -1.85
N THR A 72 6.47 25.16 -2.14
CA THR A 72 6.59 25.75 -3.50
C THR A 72 8.01 26.09 -3.87
N ALA A 73 8.87 26.41 -2.90
CA ALA A 73 10.30 26.66 -3.11
C ALA A 73 11.13 25.38 -3.26
N GLY A 74 10.57 24.21 -2.91
CA GLY A 74 11.24 22.91 -2.89
C GLY A 74 10.91 22.00 -4.07
N SER A 75 11.45 20.79 -4.04
CA SER A 75 11.14 19.74 -5.01
C SER A 75 9.76 19.13 -4.75
N SER A 76 9.13 18.55 -5.80
CA SER A 76 7.87 17.77 -5.70
C SER A 76 7.95 16.64 -4.67
N VAL A 77 9.15 16.13 -4.41
CA VAL A 77 9.44 15.08 -3.41
C VAL A 77 8.97 15.47 -2.00
N ALA A 78 9.07 16.76 -1.63
CA ALA A 78 8.62 17.21 -0.30
C ALA A 78 7.11 17.01 -0.12
N SER A 79 6.30 17.39 -1.11
CA SER A 79 4.85 17.23 -1.09
C SER A 79 4.43 15.74 -1.12
N GLU A 80 5.11 14.91 -1.90
CA GLU A 80 4.87 13.47 -1.96
C GLU A 80 5.18 12.80 -0.60
N ASN A 81 6.30 13.15 0.01
CA ASN A 81 6.71 12.63 1.31
C ASN A 81 5.75 13.03 2.44
N ILE A 82 5.17 14.23 2.38
CA ILE A 82 4.13 14.66 3.33
C ILE A 82 2.92 13.74 3.24
N GLN A 83 2.43 13.46 2.03
CA GLN A 83 1.30 12.56 1.87
C GLN A 83 1.59 11.16 2.42
N SER A 84 2.79 10.64 2.19
CA SER A 84 3.22 9.35 2.73
C SER A 84 3.23 9.37 4.27
N ARG A 85 3.76 10.43 4.89
CA ARG A 85 3.80 10.59 6.35
C ARG A 85 2.42 10.75 6.98
N LEU A 86 1.51 11.49 6.35
CA LEU A 86 0.12 11.61 6.81
C LEU A 86 -0.58 10.25 6.84
N ARG A 87 -0.34 9.39 5.84
CA ARG A 87 -0.82 8.00 5.86
C ARG A 87 -0.21 7.20 7.00
N GLY A 88 1.09 7.36 7.25
CA GLY A 88 1.77 6.75 8.39
C GLY A 88 1.13 7.14 9.73
N ILE A 89 0.78 8.42 9.91
CA ILE A 89 0.09 8.91 11.12
C ILE A 89 -1.25 8.19 11.32
N ILE A 90 -2.09 8.09 10.29
CA ILE A 90 -3.39 7.40 10.37
C ILE A 90 -3.20 5.93 10.74
N VAL A 91 -2.30 5.22 10.05
CA VAL A 91 -2.03 3.80 10.32
C VAL A 91 -1.58 3.59 11.76
N MET A 92 -0.66 4.42 12.25
CA MET A 92 -0.15 4.32 13.62
C MET A 92 -1.20 4.71 14.66
N ALA A 93 -2.08 5.67 14.36
CA ALA A 93 -3.19 6.02 15.24
C ALA A 93 -4.16 4.84 15.41
N HIS A 94 -4.53 4.16 14.30
CA HIS A 94 -5.35 2.94 14.36
C HIS A 94 -4.65 1.82 15.12
N ALA A 95 -3.36 1.59 14.84
CA ALA A 95 -2.57 0.57 15.53
C ALA A 95 -2.60 0.78 17.04
N ASN A 96 -2.33 1.99 17.51
CA ASN A 96 -2.30 2.32 18.92
C ASN A 96 -3.69 2.28 19.58
N ALA A 97 -4.71 2.83 18.92
CA ALA A 97 -6.05 2.92 19.46
C ALA A 97 -6.74 1.55 19.58
N GLN A 98 -6.39 0.59 18.73
CA GLN A 98 -7.03 -0.71 18.64
C GLN A 98 -6.14 -1.88 19.07
N GLY A 99 -4.92 -1.62 19.53
CA GLY A 99 -3.97 -2.66 19.89
C GLY A 99 -3.56 -3.56 18.72
N ARG A 100 -3.53 -3.00 17.50
CA ARG A 100 -3.19 -3.74 16.27
C ARG A 100 -1.72 -3.50 15.87
N MET A 101 -1.12 -4.44 15.18
CA MET A 101 0.17 -4.25 14.56
C MET A 101 0.00 -3.61 13.17
N ALA A 102 0.67 -2.48 12.94
CA ALA A 102 0.75 -1.88 11.63
C ALA A 102 1.68 -2.70 10.71
N ILE A 103 1.27 -2.90 9.46
CA ILE A 103 2.05 -3.61 8.44
C ILE A 103 2.55 -2.61 7.40
N ALA A 104 3.87 -2.53 7.22
CA ALA A 104 4.49 -1.83 6.11
C ALA A 104 4.49 -2.72 4.85
N THR A 105 4.30 -2.12 3.68
CA THR A 105 4.11 -2.85 2.42
C THR A 105 5.26 -2.67 1.42
N GLY A 106 6.41 -2.15 1.88
CA GLY A 106 7.61 -2.02 1.08
C GLY A 106 8.17 -3.39 0.67
N ASN A 107 8.77 -3.48 -0.51
CA ASN A 107 9.45 -4.67 -1.00
C ASN A 107 10.98 -4.46 -1.02
N LYS A 108 11.73 -5.53 -1.31
CA LYS A 108 13.19 -5.50 -1.33
C LYS A 108 13.75 -4.55 -2.38
N SER A 109 13.16 -4.50 -3.58
CA SER A 109 13.61 -3.60 -4.65
C SER A 109 13.51 -2.13 -4.25
N GLU A 110 12.41 -1.72 -3.59
CA GLU A 110 12.25 -0.35 -3.10
C GLU A 110 13.25 -0.01 -2.01
N LEU A 111 13.45 -0.93 -1.06
CA LEU A 111 14.43 -0.74 0.03
C LEU A 111 15.85 -0.65 -0.50
N ALA A 112 16.21 -1.48 -1.49
CA ALA A 112 17.54 -1.49 -2.11
C ALA A 112 17.86 -0.18 -2.86
N GLN A 113 16.85 0.43 -3.48
CA GLN A 113 16.98 1.71 -4.19
C GLN A 113 16.79 2.94 -3.31
N GLY A 114 16.41 2.76 -2.04
CA GLY A 114 16.05 3.86 -1.17
C GLY A 114 14.74 4.55 -1.57
N TYR A 115 13.89 3.91 -2.37
CA TYR A 115 12.61 4.44 -2.81
C TYR A 115 11.54 4.22 -1.74
N CYS A 116 11.71 4.87 -0.62
CA CYS A 116 10.84 4.81 0.55
C CYS A 116 10.87 6.12 1.33
N THR A 117 9.81 6.42 2.03
CA THR A 117 9.67 7.60 2.88
C THR A 117 9.79 7.20 4.35
N LEU A 118 10.85 7.69 5.01
CA LEU A 118 11.01 7.52 6.46
C LEU A 118 9.79 8.09 7.20
N TYR A 119 9.27 7.32 8.15
CA TYR A 119 8.06 7.65 8.93
C TYR A 119 6.77 7.76 8.09
N GLY A 120 6.81 7.36 6.82
CA GLY A 120 5.66 7.31 5.92
C GLY A 120 5.27 5.88 5.59
N ASP A 121 5.57 5.42 4.38
CA ASP A 121 5.27 4.07 3.90
C ASP A 121 6.08 2.95 4.56
N MET A 122 7.15 3.32 5.28
CA MET A 122 7.92 2.42 6.15
C MET A 122 7.32 2.29 7.56
N ALA A 123 6.27 3.04 7.90
CA ALA A 123 5.64 2.97 9.22
C ALA A 123 4.94 1.63 9.42
N GLY A 124 5.46 0.81 10.32
CA GLY A 124 4.91 -0.51 10.63
C GLY A 124 5.83 -1.33 11.51
N GLY A 125 5.25 -2.28 12.24
CA GLY A 125 5.98 -3.22 13.09
C GLY A 125 6.51 -4.45 12.34
N TYR A 126 5.98 -4.71 11.12
CA TYR A 126 6.38 -5.83 10.28
C TYR A 126 6.21 -5.52 8.80
N THR A 127 7.12 -6.02 7.97
CA THR A 127 7.15 -5.81 6.52
C THR A 127 7.13 -7.18 5.81
N PRO A 128 5.96 -7.76 5.51
CA PRO A 128 5.86 -9.14 5.00
C PRO A 128 6.46 -9.33 3.61
N LEU A 129 6.65 -8.26 2.85
CA LEU A 129 7.23 -8.28 1.50
C LEU A 129 8.68 -7.79 1.45
N GLY A 130 9.29 -7.47 2.61
CA GLY A 130 10.59 -6.83 2.71
C GLY A 130 11.76 -7.61 2.11
N ASP A 131 11.65 -8.93 2.05
CA ASP A 131 12.68 -9.83 1.47
C ASP A 131 12.37 -10.24 0.03
N LEU A 132 11.23 -9.80 -0.53
CA LEU A 132 10.83 -10.16 -1.88
C LEU A 132 11.15 -9.06 -2.88
N TYR A 133 11.78 -9.43 -3.99
CA TYR A 133 11.90 -8.56 -5.15
C TYR A 133 10.54 -8.36 -5.83
N LYS A 134 10.41 -7.28 -6.59
CA LYS A 134 9.18 -6.91 -7.28
C LYS A 134 8.54 -8.06 -8.07
N MET A 135 9.32 -8.77 -8.89
CA MET A 135 8.81 -9.89 -9.68
C MET A 135 8.33 -11.06 -8.81
N GLN A 136 8.96 -11.28 -7.65
CA GLN A 136 8.51 -12.28 -6.68
C GLN A 136 7.16 -11.90 -6.05
N VAL A 137 6.92 -10.61 -5.82
CA VAL A 137 5.62 -10.13 -5.33
C VAL A 137 4.52 -10.35 -6.38
N TYR A 138 4.80 -10.16 -7.68
CA TYR A 138 3.87 -10.52 -8.76
C TYR A 138 3.58 -12.02 -8.79
N ALA A 139 4.62 -12.85 -8.73
CA ALA A 139 4.45 -14.30 -8.68
C ALA A 139 3.61 -14.75 -7.47
N LEU A 140 3.81 -14.10 -6.31
CA LEU A 140 3.01 -14.36 -5.11
C LEU A 140 1.54 -13.94 -5.31
N ALA A 141 1.26 -12.84 -6.01
CA ALA A 141 -0.09 -12.41 -6.35
C ALA A 141 -0.82 -13.47 -7.20
N ASP A 142 -0.13 -14.05 -8.18
CA ASP A 142 -0.68 -15.13 -9.02
C ASP A 142 -0.97 -16.39 -8.20
N VAL A 143 -0.10 -16.73 -7.24
CA VAL A 143 -0.31 -17.87 -6.33
C VAL A 143 -1.57 -17.67 -5.48
N PHE A 144 -1.78 -16.48 -4.91
CA PHE A 144 -2.99 -16.19 -4.13
C PHE A 144 -4.25 -16.26 -5.00
N ASN A 145 -4.23 -15.70 -6.20
CA ASN A 145 -5.34 -15.75 -7.12
C ASN A 145 -5.67 -17.20 -7.54
N LYS A 146 -4.67 -17.96 -7.93
CA LYS A 146 -4.85 -19.37 -8.31
C LYS A 146 -5.42 -20.18 -7.16
N ARG A 147 -4.83 -20.06 -5.97
CA ARG A 147 -5.28 -20.77 -4.78
C ARG A 147 -6.76 -20.45 -4.43
N ALA A 148 -7.15 -19.19 -4.49
CA ALA A 148 -8.54 -18.80 -4.25
C ALA A 148 -9.48 -19.48 -5.26
N LEU A 149 -9.13 -19.47 -6.55
CA LEU A 149 -9.93 -20.12 -7.60
C LEU A 149 -10.00 -21.62 -7.43
N ASP A 150 -8.90 -22.28 -7.04
CA ASP A 150 -8.88 -23.74 -6.78
C ASP A 150 -9.84 -24.14 -5.63
N PHE A 151 -10.09 -23.22 -4.69
CA PHE A 151 -11.10 -23.41 -3.62
C PHE A 151 -12.50 -22.87 -3.98
N GLY A 152 -12.74 -22.48 -5.22
CA GLY A 152 -14.03 -21.91 -5.67
C GLY A 152 -14.31 -20.50 -5.13
N LEU A 153 -13.28 -19.82 -4.64
CA LEU A 153 -13.36 -18.46 -4.12
C LEU A 153 -13.02 -17.42 -5.21
N LYS A 154 -13.38 -16.17 -4.96
CA LYS A 154 -13.05 -15.05 -5.83
C LYS A 154 -11.57 -14.71 -5.71
N ALA A 155 -10.89 -14.52 -6.85
CA ALA A 155 -9.50 -14.07 -6.88
C ALA A 155 -9.36 -12.73 -6.13
N PRO A 156 -8.50 -12.62 -5.10
CA PRO A 156 -8.43 -11.41 -4.27
C PRO A 156 -7.77 -10.21 -4.97
N ILE A 157 -6.93 -10.46 -5.99
CA ILE A 157 -6.22 -9.40 -6.72
C ILE A 157 -6.79 -9.33 -8.13
N SER A 158 -7.34 -8.15 -8.50
CA SER A 158 -7.97 -7.95 -9.79
C SER A 158 -6.96 -8.02 -10.95
N LYS A 159 -7.39 -8.53 -12.11
CA LYS A 159 -6.56 -8.53 -13.33
C LYS A 159 -6.14 -7.12 -13.72
N SER A 160 -7.02 -6.13 -13.55
CA SER A 160 -6.73 -4.73 -13.83
C SER A 160 -5.54 -4.21 -13.01
N THR A 161 -5.38 -4.66 -11.77
CA THR A 161 -4.24 -4.30 -10.93
C THR A 161 -2.92 -4.89 -11.46
N LEU A 162 -2.93 -6.16 -11.87
CA LEU A 162 -1.73 -6.86 -12.34
C LEU A 162 -1.27 -6.40 -13.74
N THR A 163 -2.19 -5.87 -14.56
CA THR A 163 -1.89 -5.42 -15.94
C THR A 163 -1.58 -3.93 -16.04
N LYS A 164 -1.71 -3.17 -14.95
CA LYS A 164 -1.36 -1.73 -14.97
C LYS A 164 0.12 -1.55 -15.27
N PRO A 165 0.49 -0.64 -16.22
CA PRO A 165 1.89 -0.30 -16.43
C PRO A 165 2.48 0.22 -15.12
N CYS A 166 3.58 -0.39 -14.71
CA CYS A 166 4.28 0.04 -13.51
C CYS A 166 5.11 1.29 -13.83
N LEU A 167 4.89 2.37 -13.06
CA LEU A 167 5.64 3.62 -13.21
C LEU A 167 7.15 3.46 -12.92
N LEU A 168 7.54 2.40 -12.22
CA LEU A 168 8.93 2.09 -11.88
C LEU A 168 9.61 1.12 -12.85
N TYR A 169 8.92 0.67 -13.92
CA TYR A 169 9.47 -0.31 -14.86
C TYR A 169 10.70 0.20 -15.63
N THR A 170 10.85 1.51 -15.76
CA THR A 170 11.98 2.15 -16.45
C THR A 170 13.18 2.44 -15.55
N SER A 171 13.04 2.28 -14.24
CA SER A 171 14.10 2.54 -13.26
C SER A 171 14.60 1.28 -12.52
N ASP A 172 13.96 0.12 -12.74
CA ASP A 172 14.25 -1.13 -12.03
C ASP A 172 15.35 -1.95 -12.71
N ALA A 173 16.49 -1.33 -13.04
CA ALA A 173 17.69 -2.07 -13.46
C ALA A 173 18.21 -3.04 -12.37
N ALA A 174 17.68 -2.97 -11.15
CA ALA A 174 18.05 -3.86 -10.05
C ALA A 174 17.23 -5.16 -10.03
N ASP A 175 16.15 -5.25 -10.82
CA ASP A 175 15.30 -6.45 -10.94
C ASP A 175 15.64 -7.32 -12.17
N ASP A 176 16.59 -6.90 -13.01
CA ASP A 176 17.14 -7.72 -14.10
C ASP A 176 18.17 -8.72 -13.54
N PRO A 177 18.04 -10.02 -13.88
CA PRO A 177 18.94 -11.07 -13.41
C PRO A 177 20.37 -10.93 -13.96
#